data_2e60760bf4796807c8ca1898fa405394
#
_entry.id   2e60760bf4796807c8ca1898fa405394
#
_cell.length_a   1.000
_cell.length_b   1.000
_cell.length_c   1.000
_cell.angle_alpha   90.00
_cell.angle_beta   90.00
_cell.angle_gamma   90.00
#
_symmetry.space_group_name_H-M   'P 1'
#
loop_
_entity.id
_entity.type
_entity.pdbx_description
1 polymer ?
#
loop_
_entity_poly.entity_id
_entity_poly.type
_entity_poly.pdbx_seq_one_letter_code
_entity_poly.pdbx_strand_id
1 'polypeptide(L)'
;MGFLANKKILITGVLSNRSIAYGVARACQREGATLAFTYVNDSLKDRVVKLAADFGPCPVLPCDVASDDQVDALFAQLKTEWGTLDGLLHSIAFAPREALAGDFLNGMTRSAFATAHDISSYSFAALARGARCKVIPVHC
;
A
#
# COMPACT_ATOMS: atom_id res chain seq x y z
N MET A 1 -12.54 -12.62 -20.33
CA MET A 1 -11.28 -11.95 -19.91
C MET A 1 -11.67 -10.60 -19.33
N GLY A 2 -11.21 -10.31 -18.13
CA GLY A 2 -11.51 -9.04 -17.47
C GLY A 2 -10.71 -7.87 -18.07
N PHE A 3 -11.16 -6.65 -17.81
CA PHE A 3 -10.49 -5.46 -18.36
C PHE A 3 -9.13 -5.15 -17.72
N LEU A 4 -8.77 -5.81 -16.62
CA LEU A 4 -7.45 -5.75 -15.98
C LEU A 4 -6.57 -6.96 -16.33
N ALA A 5 -6.92 -7.74 -17.33
CA ALA A 5 -6.11 -8.89 -17.74
C ALA A 5 -4.67 -8.46 -18.07
N ASN A 6 -3.70 -9.18 -17.51
CA ASN A 6 -2.26 -8.90 -17.63
C ASN A 6 -1.79 -7.58 -16.97
N LYS A 7 -2.65 -6.90 -16.19
CA LYS A 7 -2.26 -5.72 -15.41
C LYS A 7 -1.66 -6.12 -14.05
N LYS A 8 -0.63 -5.41 -13.65
CA LYS A 8 0.10 -5.61 -12.39
C LYS A 8 -0.24 -4.50 -11.43
N ILE A 9 -0.91 -4.85 -10.33
CA ILE A 9 -1.46 -3.89 -9.37
C ILE A 9 -0.84 -4.12 -7.99
N LEU A 10 -0.24 -3.08 -7.43
CA LEU A 10 0.22 -3.08 -6.05
C LEU A 10 -0.91 -2.63 -5.12
N ILE A 11 -1.20 -3.43 -4.11
CA ILE A 11 -2.25 -3.17 -3.11
C ILE A 11 -1.59 -2.88 -1.77
N THR A 12 -1.87 -1.71 -1.21
CA THR A 12 -1.44 -1.34 0.14
C THR A 12 -2.62 -1.31 1.10
N GLY A 13 -2.36 -1.44 2.40
CA GLY A 13 -3.36 -1.23 3.44
C GLY A 13 -4.32 -2.39 3.70
N VAL A 14 -4.00 -3.61 3.29
CA VAL A 14 -4.80 -4.79 3.64
C VAL A 14 -4.46 -5.24 5.06
N LEU A 15 -5.41 -5.12 5.98
CA LEU A 15 -5.27 -5.54 7.38
C LEU A 15 -6.28 -6.59 7.81
N SER A 16 -7.38 -6.74 7.08
CA SER A 16 -8.42 -7.73 7.30
C SER A 16 -9.22 -7.96 6.02
N ASN A 17 -10.05 -8.99 6.01
CA ASN A 17 -11.00 -9.22 4.91
C ASN A 17 -12.13 -8.17 4.83
N ARG A 18 -12.21 -7.24 5.80
CA ARG A 18 -13.11 -6.10 5.81
C ARG A 18 -12.43 -4.80 5.34
N SER A 19 -11.13 -4.83 5.09
CA SER A 19 -10.41 -3.67 4.55
C SER A 19 -10.97 -3.30 3.17
N ILE A 20 -11.08 -2.01 2.90
CA ILE A 20 -11.42 -1.51 1.56
C ILE A 20 -10.43 -2.06 0.53
N ALA A 21 -9.13 -2.08 0.87
CA ALA A 21 -8.08 -2.63 0.02
C ALA A 21 -8.31 -4.11 -0.34
N TYR A 22 -8.83 -4.91 0.59
CA TYR A 22 -9.16 -6.32 0.31
C TYR A 22 -10.30 -6.44 -0.70
N GLY A 23 -11.34 -5.62 -0.56
CA GLY A 23 -12.44 -5.56 -1.51
C GLY A 23 -12.00 -5.14 -2.92
N VAL A 24 -11.12 -4.14 -3.00
CA VAL A 24 -10.50 -3.70 -4.27
C VAL A 24 -9.64 -4.80 -4.87
N ALA A 25 -8.82 -5.47 -4.06
CA ALA A 25 -7.99 -6.60 -4.51
C ALA A 25 -8.84 -7.72 -5.14
N ARG A 26 -9.97 -8.08 -4.51
CA ARG A 26 -10.91 -9.06 -5.07
C ARG A 26 -11.49 -8.62 -6.42
N ALA A 27 -11.84 -7.35 -6.54
CA ALA A 27 -12.33 -6.81 -7.80
C ALA A 27 -11.26 -6.85 -8.89
N CYS A 28 -10.02 -6.45 -8.57
CA CYS A 28 -8.90 -6.50 -9.50
C CYS A 28 -8.60 -7.95 -9.94
N GLN A 29 -8.59 -8.90 -9.00
CA GLN A 29 -8.39 -10.32 -9.32
C GLN A 29 -9.48 -10.86 -10.25
N ARG A 30 -10.75 -10.56 -9.95
CA ARG A 30 -11.88 -10.95 -10.82
C ARG A 30 -11.72 -10.45 -12.24
N GLU A 31 -11.15 -9.25 -12.41
CA GLU A 31 -10.90 -8.64 -13.72
C GLU A 31 -9.56 -9.07 -14.34
N GLY A 32 -8.86 -10.03 -13.73
CA GLY A 32 -7.69 -10.67 -14.30
C GLY A 32 -6.35 -10.02 -13.98
N ALA A 33 -6.29 -9.12 -12.99
CA ALA A 33 -5.03 -8.50 -12.56
C ALA A 33 -4.13 -9.48 -11.79
N THR A 34 -2.83 -9.30 -11.92
CA THR A 34 -1.82 -9.87 -11.02
C THR A 34 -1.56 -8.90 -9.89
N LEU A 35 -1.56 -9.39 -8.64
CA LEU A 35 -1.50 -8.57 -7.44
C LEU A 35 -0.18 -8.74 -6.69
N ALA A 36 0.25 -7.68 -6.02
CA ALA A 36 1.23 -7.69 -4.94
C ALA A 36 0.69 -6.91 -3.75
N PHE A 37 1.16 -7.25 -2.55
CA PHE A 37 0.70 -6.65 -1.30
C PHE A 37 1.87 -6.10 -0.50
N THR A 38 1.58 -5.12 0.36
CA THR A 38 2.55 -4.62 1.33
C THR A 38 2.09 -4.86 2.77
N TYR A 39 3.06 -4.98 3.67
CA TYR A 39 2.84 -4.95 5.12
C TYR A 39 3.77 -3.93 5.76
N VAL A 40 3.33 -3.29 6.85
CA VAL A 40 4.05 -2.16 7.45
C VAL A 40 5.20 -2.60 8.35
N ASN A 41 5.06 -3.71 9.05
CA ASN A 41 6.06 -4.24 9.98
C ASN A 41 5.89 -5.75 10.19
N ASP A 42 6.88 -6.37 10.85
CA ASP A 42 6.91 -7.81 11.06
C ASP A 42 5.72 -8.35 11.87
N SER A 43 5.16 -7.56 12.77
CA SER A 43 3.99 -7.97 13.55
C SER A 43 2.73 -8.17 12.70
N LEU A 44 2.64 -7.53 11.56
CA LEU A 44 1.53 -7.62 10.62
C LEU A 44 1.81 -8.54 9.42
N LYS A 45 3.06 -8.95 9.24
CA LYS A 45 3.49 -9.77 8.10
C LYS A 45 2.64 -11.02 7.92
N ASP A 46 2.55 -11.85 8.96
CA ASP A 46 1.82 -13.11 8.88
C ASP A 46 0.34 -12.93 8.57
N ARG A 47 -0.25 -11.86 9.10
CA ARG A 47 -1.65 -11.51 8.81
C ARG A 47 -1.84 -11.16 7.34
N VAL A 48 -0.98 -10.31 6.79
CA VAL A 48 -1.07 -9.91 5.37
C VAL A 48 -0.78 -11.09 4.46
N VAL A 49 0.21 -11.92 4.78
CA VAL A 49 0.52 -13.15 4.02
C VAL A 49 -0.69 -14.09 3.95
N LYS A 50 -1.38 -14.30 5.09
CA LYS A 50 -2.60 -15.12 5.10
C LYS A 50 -3.71 -14.55 4.23
N LEU A 51 -3.93 -13.24 4.27
CA LEU A 51 -4.94 -12.58 3.45
C LEU A 51 -4.56 -12.60 1.96
N ALA A 52 -3.29 -12.41 1.65
CA ALA A 52 -2.77 -12.46 0.29
C ALA A 52 -2.91 -13.86 -0.34
N ALA A 53 -2.85 -14.91 0.45
CA ALA A 53 -3.03 -16.29 -0.02
C ALA A 53 -4.39 -16.54 -0.69
N ASP A 54 -5.41 -15.77 -0.34
CA ASP A 54 -6.73 -15.83 -1.00
C ASP A 54 -6.68 -15.43 -2.48
N PHE A 55 -5.61 -14.74 -2.88
CA PHE A 55 -5.40 -14.24 -4.25
C PHE A 55 -4.41 -15.08 -5.07
N GLY A 56 -3.95 -16.21 -4.52
CA GLY A 56 -2.96 -17.07 -5.14
C GLY A 56 -1.51 -16.63 -4.87
N PRO A 57 -0.54 -17.22 -5.57
CA PRO A 57 0.87 -16.84 -5.41
C PRO A 57 1.09 -15.37 -5.82
N CYS A 58 1.48 -14.54 -4.87
CA CYS A 58 1.73 -13.12 -5.11
C CYS A 58 2.82 -12.58 -4.16
N PRO A 59 3.61 -11.57 -4.59
CA PRO A 59 4.57 -10.92 -3.73
C PRO A 59 3.88 -10.24 -2.54
N VAL A 60 4.47 -10.40 -1.34
CA VAL A 60 4.08 -9.70 -0.12
C VAL A 60 5.33 -9.05 0.45
N LEU A 61 5.42 -7.72 0.37
CA LEU A 61 6.66 -6.97 0.55
C LEU A 61 6.56 -6.00 1.74
N PRO A 62 7.65 -5.79 2.49
CA PRO A 62 7.66 -4.81 3.57
C PRO A 62 7.64 -3.39 3.01
N CYS A 63 6.85 -2.52 3.61
CA CYS A 63 6.90 -1.08 3.37
C CYS A 63 6.23 -0.29 4.49
N ASP A 64 7.03 0.31 5.33
CA ASP A 64 6.58 1.42 6.18
C ASP A 64 6.69 2.71 5.38
N VAL A 65 5.55 3.31 5.06
CA VAL A 65 5.50 4.54 4.24
C VAL A 65 6.05 5.78 4.95
N ALA A 66 6.33 5.70 6.24
CA ALA A 66 7.06 6.73 6.98
C ALA A 66 8.59 6.70 6.70
N SER A 67 9.08 5.71 5.97
CA SER A 67 10.49 5.52 5.61
C SER A 67 10.70 5.61 4.10
N ASP A 68 11.36 6.65 3.64
CA ASP A 68 11.72 6.80 2.22
C ASP A 68 12.58 5.64 1.71
N ASP A 69 13.49 5.13 2.54
CA ASP A 69 14.34 3.97 2.20
C ASP A 69 13.51 2.72 1.94
N GLN A 70 12.46 2.49 2.76
CA GLN A 70 11.56 1.34 2.56
C GLN A 70 10.69 1.50 1.32
N VAL A 71 10.23 2.71 1.03
CA VAL A 71 9.51 3.01 -0.22
C VAL A 71 10.40 2.73 -1.42
N ASP A 72 11.64 3.18 -1.38
CA ASP A 72 12.62 2.94 -2.45
C ASP A 72 12.94 1.45 -2.63
N ALA A 73 13.13 0.72 -1.54
CA ALA A 73 13.38 -0.72 -1.57
C ALA A 73 12.20 -1.50 -2.14
N LEU A 74 10.95 -1.12 -1.79
CA LEU A 74 9.73 -1.71 -2.32
C LEU A 74 9.70 -1.67 -3.86
N PHE A 75 9.89 -0.50 -4.44
CA PHE A 75 9.82 -0.35 -5.90
C PHE A 75 11.04 -0.93 -6.61
N ALA A 76 12.21 -0.96 -5.98
CA ALA A 76 13.37 -1.68 -6.51
C ALA A 76 13.09 -3.19 -6.61
N GLN A 77 12.48 -3.77 -5.60
CA GLN A 77 12.10 -5.19 -5.59
C GLN A 77 11.00 -5.50 -6.61
N LEU A 78 9.96 -4.67 -6.69
CA LEU A 78 8.89 -4.82 -7.70
C LEU A 78 9.44 -4.72 -9.12
N LYS A 79 10.41 -3.85 -9.35
CA LYS A 79 11.08 -3.77 -10.65
C LYS A 79 11.81 -5.06 -11.00
N THR A 80 12.50 -5.66 -10.04
CA THR A 80 13.20 -6.93 -10.23
C THR A 80 12.22 -8.07 -10.52
N GLU A 81 11.12 -8.15 -9.79
CA GLU A 81 10.15 -9.25 -9.92
C GLU A 81 9.20 -9.08 -11.10
N TRP A 82 8.76 -7.87 -11.37
CA TRP A 82 7.72 -7.58 -12.35
C TRP A 82 8.19 -6.80 -13.57
N GLY A 83 9.22 -5.99 -13.43
CA GLY A 83 9.69 -5.08 -14.49
C GLY A 83 8.78 -3.88 -14.75
N THR A 84 7.47 -4.03 -14.58
CA THR A 84 6.46 -3.00 -14.81
C THR A 84 5.43 -2.98 -13.70
N LEU A 85 4.72 -1.86 -13.56
CA LEU A 85 3.58 -1.68 -12.66
C LEU A 85 2.50 -0.88 -13.39
N ASP A 86 1.28 -1.40 -13.44
CA ASP A 86 0.16 -0.75 -14.14
C ASP A 86 -0.73 0.06 -13.19
N GLY A 87 -0.76 -0.28 -11.91
CA GLY A 87 -1.58 0.43 -10.95
C GLY A 87 -1.10 0.27 -9.51
N LEU A 88 -1.46 1.24 -8.69
CA LEU A 88 -1.17 1.27 -7.26
C LEU A 88 -2.42 1.70 -6.50
N LEU A 89 -2.82 0.90 -5.53
CA LEU A 89 -3.85 1.28 -4.58
C LEU A 89 -3.20 1.79 -3.29
N HIS A 90 -3.41 3.06 -2.99
CA HIS A 90 -3.10 3.65 -1.70
C HIS A 90 -4.33 3.55 -0.80
N SER A 91 -4.29 2.68 0.18
CA SER A 91 -5.36 2.49 1.17
C SER A 91 -4.77 2.51 2.57
N ILE A 92 -4.00 3.56 2.85
CA ILE A 92 -3.24 3.74 4.09
C ILE A 92 -3.76 4.98 4.80
N ALA A 93 -4.12 4.82 6.07
CA ALA A 93 -4.44 5.91 6.96
C ALA A 93 -3.99 5.57 8.38
N PHE A 94 -3.49 6.55 9.08
CA PHE A 94 -3.07 6.42 10.45
C PHE A 94 -3.28 7.74 11.21
N ALA A 95 -3.71 7.64 12.44
CA ALA A 95 -3.68 8.74 13.41
C ALA A 95 -3.22 8.20 14.77
N PRO A 96 -2.44 8.95 15.54
CA PRO A 96 -2.06 8.55 16.89
C PRO A 96 -3.31 8.31 17.76
N ARG A 97 -3.23 7.32 18.65
CA ARG A 97 -4.37 6.89 19.46
C ARG A 97 -4.97 8.02 20.31
N GLU A 98 -4.11 8.89 20.84
CA GLU A 98 -4.50 10.06 21.60
C GLU A 98 -5.33 11.07 20.78
N ALA A 99 -5.12 11.15 19.47
CA ALA A 99 -5.90 12.01 18.59
C ALA A 99 -7.28 11.41 18.23
N LEU A 100 -7.49 10.13 18.47
CA LEU A 100 -8.76 9.44 18.21
C LEU A 100 -9.65 9.33 19.45
N ALA A 101 -9.14 9.68 20.61
CA ALA A 101 -9.87 9.55 21.88
C ALA A 101 -10.46 10.89 22.32
N GLY A 102 -11.71 10.87 22.81
CA GLY A 102 -12.38 12.04 23.41
C GLY A 102 -12.76 13.11 22.38
N ASP A 103 -12.67 14.36 22.81
CA ASP A 103 -13.02 15.52 21.99
C ASP A 103 -11.96 15.79 20.91
N PHE A 104 -12.44 16.06 19.71
CA PHE A 104 -11.56 16.26 18.54
C PHE A 104 -10.55 17.41 18.72
N LEU A 105 -11.02 18.57 19.21
CA LEU A 105 -10.15 19.74 19.34
C LEU A 105 -9.08 19.56 20.43
N ASN A 106 -9.44 18.90 21.53
CA ASN A 106 -8.50 18.61 22.62
C ASN A 106 -7.49 17.51 22.25
N GLY A 107 -7.88 16.55 21.43
CA GLY A 107 -7.00 15.49 20.94
C GLY A 107 -6.09 15.93 19.79
N MET A 108 -6.41 17.04 19.12
CA MET A 108 -5.66 17.51 17.96
C MET A 108 -4.46 18.34 18.37
N THR A 109 -3.30 17.73 18.42
CA THR A 109 -2.02 18.41 18.64
C THR A 109 -1.28 18.62 17.32
N ARG A 110 -0.32 19.54 17.28
CA ARG A 110 0.54 19.75 16.11
C ARG A 110 1.28 18.46 15.73
N SER A 111 1.79 17.72 16.70
CA SER A 111 2.50 16.46 16.51
C SER A 111 1.58 15.37 15.97
N ALA A 112 0.39 15.21 16.55
CA ALA A 112 -0.59 14.22 16.07
C ALA A 112 -1.04 14.53 14.64
N PHE A 113 -1.30 15.79 14.32
CA PHE A 113 -1.64 16.23 12.97
C PHE A 113 -0.50 15.92 11.98
N ALA A 114 0.74 16.28 12.32
CA ALA A 114 1.91 16.06 11.46
C ALA A 114 2.08 14.56 11.18
N THR A 115 1.98 13.71 12.19
CA THR A 115 2.10 12.25 12.03
C THR A 115 0.97 11.67 11.15
N ALA A 116 -0.28 12.07 11.41
CA ALA A 116 -1.42 11.61 10.63
C ALA A 116 -1.32 12.06 9.18
N HIS A 117 -0.91 13.30 8.93
CA HIS A 117 -0.74 13.85 7.59
C HIS A 117 0.41 13.18 6.82
N ASP A 118 1.54 12.95 7.48
CA ASP A 118 2.71 12.27 6.90
C ASP A 118 2.34 10.86 6.42
N ILE A 119 1.79 10.04 7.29
CA ILE A 119 1.47 8.64 6.98
C ILE A 119 0.25 8.50 6.06
N SER A 120 -0.77 9.34 6.23
CA SER A 120 -2.03 9.18 5.49
C SER A 120 -2.09 9.92 4.17
N SER A 121 -1.40 11.06 4.05
CA SER A 121 -1.48 11.96 2.89
C SER A 121 -0.18 12.02 2.10
N TYR A 122 0.93 12.40 2.73
CA TYR A 122 2.22 12.51 2.06
C TYR A 122 2.66 11.17 1.44
N SER A 123 2.39 10.06 2.09
CA SER A 123 2.73 8.72 1.61
C SER A 123 2.16 8.42 0.23
N PHE A 124 1.00 9.00 -0.12
CA PHE A 124 0.43 8.87 -1.47
C PHE A 124 1.39 9.44 -2.53
N ALA A 125 1.90 10.65 -2.31
CA ALA A 125 2.85 11.29 -3.21
C ALA A 125 4.20 10.54 -3.23
N ALA A 126 4.67 10.06 -2.07
CA ALA A 126 5.91 9.31 -1.96
C ALA A 126 5.84 7.98 -2.74
N LEU A 127 4.77 7.22 -2.58
CA LEU A 127 4.55 5.99 -3.33
C LEU A 127 4.40 6.24 -4.83
N ALA A 128 3.67 7.27 -5.24
CA ALA A 128 3.52 7.64 -6.65
C ALA A 128 4.86 8.01 -7.28
N ARG A 129 5.69 8.78 -6.56
CA ARG A 129 7.05 9.12 -7.01
C ARG A 129 7.93 7.88 -7.16
N GLY A 130 7.93 6.98 -6.18
CA GLY A 130 8.68 5.73 -6.22
C GLY A 130 8.27 4.84 -7.39
N ALA A 131 6.97 4.71 -7.63
CA ALA A 131 6.43 3.95 -8.75
C ALA A 131 6.87 4.54 -10.09
N ARG A 132 6.72 5.87 -10.27
CA ARG A 132 7.08 6.56 -11.51
C ARG A 132 8.56 6.41 -11.84
N CYS A 133 9.43 6.64 -10.87
CA CYS A 133 10.87 6.67 -11.12
C CYS A 133 11.50 5.29 -11.36
N LYS A 134 10.89 4.22 -10.85
CA LYS A 134 11.53 2.90 -10.83
C LYS A 134 10.82 1.84 -11.67
N VAL A 135 9.52 1.90 -11.82
CA VAL A 135 8.74 0.78 -12.36
C VAL A 135 7.88 1.16 -13.57
N ILE A 136 7.36 2.38 -13.61
CA ILE A 136 6.60 2.87 -14.75
C ILE A 136 7.59 3.47 -15.75
N PRO A 137 7.65 2.99 -17.00
CA PRO A 137 8.50 3.62 -18.02
C PRO A 137 7.92 5.00 -18.37
N VAL A 138 8.31 6.01 -17.62
CA VAL A 138 8.03 7.40 -17.98
C VAL A 138 9.31 7.99 -18.52
N HIS A 139 9.27 8.52 -19.70
CA HIS A 139 10.33 9.39 -20.17
C HIS A 139 10.35 10.62 -19.25
N CYS A 140 11.29 10.67 -18.32
CA CYS A 140 11.60 11.87 -17.55
C CYS A 140 12.43 12.80 -18.40
#